data_d653dafe3b4ea6816edf08c2cc2db76a
#
_entry.id   d653dafe3b4ea6816edf08c2cc2db76a
#
_cell.length_a   1.000
_cell.length_b   1.000
_cell.length_c   1.000
_cell.angle_alpha   90.00
_cell.angle_beta   90.00
_cell.angle_gamma   90.00
#
_symmetry.space_group_name_H-M   'P 1'
#
loop_
_entity.id
_entity.type
_entity.pdbx_description
1 polymer ?
#
loop_
_entity_poly.entity_id
_entity_poly.type
_entity_poly.pdbx_seq_one_letter_code
_entity_poly.pdbx_strand_id
1 'polypeptide(L)'
;MKLKLDLHDIYNRGHDIDRALRDIIDEAVAKKAPMIEIIPGKGSGQLKKRVLRFLDQKEIKALYHRVEKDSKNYGRLFVHFRWR
;
A
#
# COMPACT_ATOMS: atom_id res chain seq x y z
N MET A 1 -10.39 10.81 6.20
CA MET A 1 -9.25 11.15 5.31
C MET A 1 -8.77 9.91 4.59
N LYS A 2 -8.56 10.01 3.30
CA LYS A 2 -8.08 8.90 2.49
C LYS A 2 -6.71 9.27 1.93
N LEU A 3 -5.73 8.41 2.16
CA LEU A 3 -4.40 8.60 1.60
C LEU A 3 -4.26 7.80 0.31
N LYS A 4 -3.42 8.27 -0.57
CA LYS A 4 -3.22 7.64 -1.87
C LYS A 4 -1.72 7.60 -2.18
N LEU A 5 -1.26 6.43 -2.63
CA LEU A 5 0.13 6.24 -3.04
C LEU A 5 0.17 5.69 -4.46
N ASP A 6 0.71 6.48 -5.37
CA ASP A 6 0.89 6.07 -6.76
C ASP A 6 2.36 5.70 -6.97
N LEU A 7 2.62 4.44 -7.28
CA LEU A 7 3.96 3.91 -7.48
C LEU A 7 4.41 3.95 -8.94
N HIS A 8 3.58 4.51 -9.80
CA HIS A 8 3.83 4.51 -11.24
C HIS A 8 5.20 5.11 -11.60
N ASP A 9 5.60 6.18 -10.91
CA ASP A 9 6.84 6.88 -11.22
C ASP A 9 8.09 6.24 -10.64
N ILE A 10 7.95 5.28 -9.73
CA ILE A 10 9.08 4.67 -9.04
C ILE A 10 9.10 3.14 -9.15
N TYR A 11 8.40 2.60 -10.16
CA TYR A 11 8.18 1.17 -10.28
C TYR A 11 9.47 0.35 -10.41
N ASN A 12 10.54 0.95 -10.88
CA ASN A 12 11.82 0.25 -11.08
C ASN A 12 12.85 0.55 -9.98
N ARG A 13 12.44 1.21 -8.91
CA ARG A 13 13.33 1.57 -7.79
C ARG A 13 12.91 0.85 -6.53
N GLY A 14 13.39 -0.39 -6.36
CA GLY A 14 12.94 -1.25 -5.29
C GLY A 14 13.03 -0.66 -3.89
N HIS A 15 14.15 -0.02 -3.55
CA HIS A 15 14.31 0.60 -2.23
C HIS A 15 13.35 1.76 -2.02
N ASP A 16 13.11 2.53 -3.08
CA ASP A 16 12.19 3.67 -3.00
C ASP A 16 10.76 3.19 -2.82
N ILE A 17 10.41 2.04 -3.40
CA ILE A 17 9.07 1.47 -3.23
C ILE A 17 8.83 1.10 -1.78
N ASP A 18 9.77 0.38 -1.16
CA ASP A 18 9.62 -0.02 0.23
C ASP A 18 9.56 1.19 1.16
N ARG A 19 10.39 2.20 0.89
CA ARG A 19 10.39 3.44 1.67
C ARG A 19 9.05 4.17 1.53
N ALA A 20 8.55 4.29 0.30
CA ALA A 20 7.29 4.97 0.06
C ALA A 20 6.13 4.27 0.77
N LEU A 21 6.11 2.94 0.74
CA LEU A 21 5.10 2.15 1.45
C LEU A 21 5.18 2.38 2.96
N ARG A 22 6.39 2.36 3.51
CA ARG A 22 6.58 2.57 4.95
C ARG A 22 6.15 3.97 5.34
N ASP A 23 6.54 4.97 4.56
CA ASP A 23 6.20 6.36 4.86
C ASP A 23 4.70 6.59 4.85
N ILE A 24 3.98 6.03 3.87
CA ILE A 24 2.53 6.26 3.81
C ILE A 24 1.79 5.51 4.91
N ILE A 25 2.29 4.34 5.32
CA ILE A 25 1.71 3.61 6.44
C ILE A 25 1.93 4.39 7.73
N ASP A 26 3.15 4.90 7.94
CA ASP A 26 3.44 5.72 9.11
C ASP A 26 2.55 6.97 9.15
N GLU A 27 2.33 7.58 8.00
CA GLU A 27 1.44 8.75 7.90
C GLU A 27 0.01 8.36 8.25
N ALA A 28 -0.47 7.23 7.75
CA ALA A 28 -1.82 6.76 8.04
C ALA A 28 -2.01 6.50 9.53
N VAL A 29 -1.00 5.91 10.17
CA VAL A 29 -1.06 5.65 11.60
C VAL A 29 -1.07 6.97 12.38
N ALA A 30 -0.19 7.90 12.00
CA ALA A 30 -0.10 9.19 12.69
C ALA A 30 -1.37 10.01 12.56
N LYS A 31 -2.03 9.96 11.41
CA LYS A 31 -3.23 10.74 11.12
C LYS A 31 -4.52 9.95 11.35
N LYS A 32 -4.41 8.68 11.71
CA LYS A 32 -5.55 7.77 11.88
C LYS A 32 -6.41 7.72 10.61
N ALA A 33 -5.76 7.63 9.46
CA ALA A 33 -6.46 7.52 8.18
C ALA A 33 -7.19 6.16 8.11
N PRO A 34 -8.44 6.14 7.65
CA PRO A 34 -9.18 4.87 7.59
C PRO A 34 -8.71 3.96 6.48
N MET A 35 -8.09 4.49 5.43
CA MET A 35 -7.73 3.70 4.27
C MET A 35 -6.61 4.35 3.48
N ILE A 36 -5.76 3.52 2.88
CA ILE A 36 -4.76 3.95 1.89
C ILE A 36 -5.09 3.27 0.58
N GLU A 37 -5.12 4.05 -0.50
CA GLU A 37 -5.22 3.50 -1.85
C GLU A 37 -3.82 3.42 -2.45
N ILE A 38 -3.40 2.23 -2.87
CA ILE A 38 -2.09 2.01 -3.48
C ILE A 38 -2.28 1.64 -4.93
N ILE A 39 -1.63 2.39 -5.82
CA ILE A 39 -1.70 2.17 -7.26
C ILE A 39 -0.33 1.69 -7.73
N PRO A 40 -0.13 0.37 -7.91
CA PRO A 40 1.15 -0.16 -8.37
C PRO A 40 1.49 0.21 -9.81
N GLY A 41 0.50 0.63 -10.57
CA GLY A 41 0.72 0.95 -11.97
C GLY A 41 0.44 -0.22 -12.89
N LYS A 42 0.56 0.02 -14.19
CA LYS A 42 0.36 -1.00 -15.20
C LYS A 42 1.65 -1.80 -15.39
N GLY A 43 1.54 -3.10 -15.47
CA GLY A 43 2.73 -3.91 -15.67
C GLY A 43 2.45 -5.37 -15.52
N SER A 44 3.52 -6.15 -15.32
CA SER A 44 3.48 -7.60 -15.25
C SER A 44 2.93 -8.14 -13.92
N GLY A 45 2.51 -7.28 -13.03
CA GLY A 45 2.04 -7.70 -11.71
C GLY A 45 3.14 -7.87 -10.69
N GLN A 46 4.39 -7.69 -11.09
CA GLN A 46 5.53 -7.82 -10.17
C GLN A 46 5.49 -6.77 -9.07
N LEU A 47 5.15 -5.54 -9.44
CA LEU A 47 5.06 -4.46 -8.47
C LEU A 47 3.96 -4.72 -7.46
N LYS A 48 2.82 -5.22 -7.93
CA LYS A 48 1.73 -5.60 -7.04
C LYS A 48 2.16 -6.68 -6.07
N LYS A 49 2.90 -7.70 -6.55
CA LYS A 49 3.42 -8.75 -5.69
C LYS A 49 4.38 -8.20 -4.66
N ARG A 50 5.22 -7.26 -5.06
CA ARG A 50 6.15 -6.62 -4.14
C ARG A 50 5.42 -5.87 -3.03
N VAL A 51 4.38 -5.13 -3.40
CA VAL A 51 3.57 -4.41 -2.41
C VAL A 51 2.93 -5.39 -1.44
N LEU A 52 2.33 -6.46 -1.97
CA LEU A 52 1.69 -7.46 -1.11
C LEU A 52 2.69 -8.14 -0.19
N ARG A 53 3.89 -8.42 -0.68
CA ARG A 53 4.95 -9.01 0.15
C ARG A 53 5.36 -8.08 1.27
N PHE A 54 5.48 -6.78 0.97
CA PHE A 54 5.79 -5.78 1.99
C PHE A 54 4.70 -5.75 3.06
N LEU A 55 3.44 -5.72 2.63
CA LEU A 55 2.31 -5.65 3.55
C LEU A 55 2.15 -6.94 4.37
N ASP A 56 2.72 -8.03 3.90
CA ASP A 56 2.62 -9.32 4.59
C ASP A 56 3.65 -9.49 5.71
N GLN A 57 4.58 -8.57 5.84
CA GLN A 57 5.56 -8.60 6.92
C GLN A 57 4.83 -8.49 8.26
N LYS A 58 5.26 -9.29 9.22
CA LYS A 58 4.60 -9.40 10.52
C LYS A 58 4.43 -8.04 11.20
N GLU A 59 5.49 -7.24 11.22
CA GLU A 59 5.49 -5.93 11.85
C GLU A 59 4.56 -4.93 11.12
N ILE A 60 4.42 -5.09 9.81
CA ILE A 60 3.52 -4.24 9.03
C ILE A 60 2.08 -4.68 9.21
N LYS A 61 1.83 -5.99 9.20
CA LYS A 61 0.48 -6.53 9.41
C LYS A 61 -0.14 -6.06 10.72
N ALA A 62 0.69 -5.83 11.73
CA ALA A 62 0.21 -5.38 13.03
C ALA A 62 -0.35 -3.95 12.97
N LEU A 63 -0.06 -3.19 11.92
CA LEU A 63 -0.44 -1.80 11.80
C LEU A 63 -1.76 -1.57 11.07
N TYR A 64 -2.18 -2.52 10.24
CA TYR A 64 -3.42 -2.36 9.47
C TYR A 64 -4.39 -3.49 9.75
N HIS A 65 -5.66 -3.31 9.33
CA HIS A 65 -6.69 -4.30 9.56
C HIS A 65 -6.76 -5.35 8.46
N ARG A 66 -6.87 -4.91 7.20
CA ARG A 66 -6.94 -5.83 6.07
C ARG A 66 -6.55 -5.13 4.77
N VAL A 67 -6.25 -5.93 3.76
CA VAL A 67 -5.95 -5.45 2.41
C VAL A 67 -7.05 -5.93 1.48
N GLU A 68 -7.58 -5.03 0.69
CA GLU A 68 -8.60 -5.33 -0.31
C GLU A 68 -8.00 -5.14 -1.71
N LYS A 69 -8.18 -6.14 -2.57
CA LYS A 69 -7.76 -6.06 -3.96
C LYS A 69 -8.95 -5.66 -4.81
N ASP A 70 -8.77 -4.62 -5.64
CA ASP A 70 -9.84 -4.18 -6.52
C ASP A 70 -9.89 -5.08 -7.75
N SER A 71 -11.01 -5.77 -7.95
CA SER A 71 -11.18 -6.69 -9.07
C SER A 71 -11.56 -5.96 -10.35
N LYS A 72 -12.05 -4.73 -10.26
CA LYS A 72 -12.50 -3.98 -11.42
C LYS A 72 -11.42 -3.09 -12.00
N ASN A 73 -10.58 -2.53 -11.14
CA ASN A 73 -9.49 -1.66 -11.57
C ASN A 73 -8.17 -2.39 -11.37
N TYR A 74 -7.53 -2.72 -12.46
CA TYR A 74 -6.30 -3.47 -12.46
C TYR A 74 -5.27 -2.89 -11.50
N GLY A 75 -4.82 -3.72 -10.57
CA GLY A 75 -3.66 -3.42 -9.78
C GLY A 75 -3.86 -2.47 -8.60
N ARG A 76 -5.08 -2.02 -8.34
CA ARG A 76 -5.31 -1.17 -7.18
C ARG A 76 -5.44 -2.02 -5.92
N LEU A 77 -4.86 -1.52 -4.84
CA LEU A 77 -4.94 -2.15 -3.53
C LEU A 77 -5.41 -1.13 -2.52
N PHE A 78 -6.25 -1.59 -1.61
CA PHE A 78 -6.75 -0.73 -0.54
C PHE A 78 -6.34 -1.34 0.79
N VAL A 79 -5.58 -0.58 1.59
CA VAL A 79 -5.18 -1.00 2.93
C VAL A 79 -6.12 -0.35 3.91
N HIS A 80 -6.89 -1.16 4.62
CA HIS A 80 -7.89 -0.68 5.57
C HIS A 80 -7.34 -0.73 6.98
N PHE A 81 -7.58 0.34 7.72
CA PHE A 81 -7.18 0.46 9.11
C PHE A 81 -8.42 0.44 9.99
N ARG A 82 -8.23 0.04 11.22
CA ARG A 82 -9.31 0.05 12.20
C ARG A 82 -8.89 0.98 13.35
N TRP A 83 -9.63 2.06 13.50
CA TRP A 83 -9.42 3.02 14.59
C TRP A 83 -10.62 3.04 15.50
N ARG A 84 -10.38 3.27 16.78
CA ARG A 84 -11.45 3.40 17.76
C ARG A 84 -11.61 4.84 18.20
#